data_3f331b3bd2e71ed35f7d3da9e7b7fc34
#
_entry.id   3f331b3bd2e71ed35f7d3da9e7b7fc34
#
_cell.length_a   1.000
_cell.length_b   1.000
_cell.length_c   1.000
_cell.angle_alpha   90.00
_cell.angle_beta   90.00
_cell.angle_gamma   90.00
#
_symmetry.space_group_name_H-M   'P 1'
#
loop_
_entity.id
_entity.type
_entity.pdbx_description
1 polymer ?
#
loop_
_entity_poly.entity_id
_entity_poly.type
_entity_poly.pdbx_seq_one_letter_code
_entity_poly.pdbx_strand_id
1 'polypeptide(L)'
;ILIGLVGSEMCIRDSKIGSGEVIAELADDRFRTGTGGLVKFAPGLAIKKARSAKNGYEVNKGGTLLWIPQETHEINKDISLLMITDGQWIEAGTEVVKDIFSQTAGIVTVTQKNDILREIIVRSGEFHLCTDAKALERFEGDGQMVNPGEDIAKGLSVDTMKFVQTVETPEGQGLLLRPVEEYTIPNEAQLPELSHVKQANGPHLGIKATQRLAFKDNELIKSVEGVELLKTQLLLETFNTTPQMTVDVEKAPDKRAKTISRLRLVILESILVRRDTMSDSSHGSTHTELQVEDGVSVKAGDVVATTQILCKQAGLAQLPEATEADPVRRMIVERPEDTTTLSTSGKPVVSVGQRIVDGDALAEGETASCCGEIEAVSGNSVTLRLGRPY
;
A
#
# COMPACT_ATOMS: atom_id res chain seq x y z
N ILE A 1 4.41 -18.02 -16.67
CA ILE A 1 4.46 -16.79 -15.83
C ILE A 1 3.05 -16.23 -15.79
N LEU A 2 2.39 -16.40 -14.65
CA LEU A 2 1.08 -15.79 -14.40
C LEU A 2 1.31 -14.33 -13.94
N ILE A 3 0.76 -13.40 -14.69
CA ILE A 3 0.78 -11.97 -14.27
C ILE A 3 -0.46 -11.76 -13.40
N GLY A 4 -0.26 -11.74 -12.08
CA GLY A 4 -1.26 -11.31 -11.12
C GLY A 4 -1.24 -9.78 -11.03
N LEU A 5 -2.34 -9.11 -11.34
CA LEU A 5 -2.51 -7.68 -11.10
C LEU A 5 -2.82 -7.46 -9.63
N VAL A 6 -2.01 -6.63 -8.97
CA VAL A 6 -2.26 -6.23 -7.58
C VAL A 6 -3.35 -5.16 -7.57
N GLY A 7 -4.56 -5.56 -7.18
CA GLY A 7 -5.71 -4.71 -7.01
C GLY A 7 -6.99 -5.50 -7.29
N SER A 8 -7.95 -5.44 -6.38
CA SER A 8 -9.25 -6.10 -6.56
C SER A 8 -9.87 -5.65 -7.89
N GLU A 9 -10.55 -6.54 -8.57
CA GLU A 9 -11.10 -6.38 -9.94
C GLU A 9 -11.98 -5.15 -10.18
N MET A 10 -12.21 -4.29 -9.21
CA MET A 10 -13.28 -3.30 -9.26
C MET A 10 -12.88 -1.83 -9.36
N CYS A 11 -11.59 -1.44 -9.33
CA CYS A 11 -11.24 -0.01 -9.29
C CYS A 11 -9.98 0.37 -10.06
N ILE A 12 -9.84 -0.03 -11.34
CA ILE A 12 -8.67 0.40 -12.13
C ILE A 12 -8.94 1.68 -12.94
N ARG A 13 -10.18 2.15 -13.02
CA ARG A 13 -10.51 3.33 -13.83
C ARG A 13 -10.16 4.68 -13.21
N ASP A 14 -9.92 4.76 -11.90
CA ASP A 14 -9.67 6.04 -11.19
C ASP A 14 -8.53 5.99 -10.18
N SER A 15 -7.69 4.96 -10.17
CA SER A 15 -6.58 4.87 -9.22
C SER A 15 -5.33 5.57 -9.78
N LYS A 16 -5.05 6.73 -9.21
CA LYS A 16 -3.76 7.41 -9.40
C LYS A 16 -2.65 6.52 -8.87
N ILE A 17 -1.73 6.13 -9.73
CA ILE A 17 -0.56 5.33 -9.37
C ILE A 17 0.65 6.25 -9.25
N GLY A 18 1.29 6.22 -8.09
CA GLY A 18 2.48 7.00 -7.80
C GLY A 18 3.78 6.28 -8.14
N SER A 19 4.88 7.03 -8.15
CA SER A 19 6.22 6.45 -8.29
C SER A 19 6.56 5.56 -7.11
N GLY A 20 7.06 4.35 -7.39
CA GLY A 20 7.39 3.33 -6.39
C GLY A 20 6.23 2.41 -6.02
N GLU A 21 5.06 2.58 -6.60
CA GLU A 21 3.92 1.67 -6.40
C GLU A 21 4.02 0.43 -7.28
N VAL A 22 3.48 -0.69 -6.76
CA VAL A 22 3.46 -1.97 -7.46
C VAL A 22 2.35 -1.98 -8.50
N ILE A 23 2.71 -2.14 -9.76
CA ILE A 23 1.77 -2.23 -10.89
C ILE A 23 1.40 -3.65 -11.24
N ALA A 24 2.30 -4.61 -11.00
CA ALA A 24 2.04 -6.03 -11.25
C ALA A 24 2.92 -6.92 -10.37
N GLU A 25 2.44 -8.13 -10.09
CA GLU A 25 3.22 -9.21 -9.49
C GLU A 25 3.33 -10.35 -10.49
N LEU A 26 4.55 -10.88 -10.61
CA LEU A 26 4.84 -12.05 -11.43
C LEU A 26 5.08 -13.23 -10.50
N ALA A 27 4.23 -14.23 -10.58
CA ALA A 27 4.45 -15.52 -9.95
C ALA A 27 5.31 -16.41 -10.87
N ASP A 28 6.20 -17.16 -10.27
CA ASP A 28 7.08 -18.09 -10.98
C ASP A 28 7.00 -19.46 -10.31
N ASP A 29 6.42 -20.42 -11.02
CA ASP A 29 6.21 -21.77 -10.49
C ASP A 29 7.51 -22.48 -10.10
N ARG A 30 8.66 -22.04 -10.63
CA ARG A 30 9.98 -22.55 -10.23
C ARG A 30 10.33 -22.28 -8.77
N PHE A 31 9.65 -21.31 -8.15
CA PHE A 31 9.81 -20.95 -6.73
C PHE A 31 8.60 -21.34 -5.90
N ARG A 32 7.87 -22.36 -6.33
CA ARG A 32 6.75 -22.92 -5.58
C ARG A 32 7.14 -24.28 -5.00
N THR A 33 6.90 -24.44 -3.70
CA THR A 33 7.15 -25.71 -2.99
C THR A 33 5.98 -26.68 -3.13
N GLY A 34 6.18 -27.94 -2.77
CA GLY A 34 5.10 -28.95 -2.76
C GLY A 34 4.24 -28.89 -1.49
N THR A 35 4.85 -28.56 -0.36
CA THR A 35 4.19 -28.50 0.96
C THR A 35 4.70 -27.32 1.75
N GLY A 36 4.23 -27.12 2.98
CA GLY A 36 4.89 -26.28 3.96
C GLY A 36 6.30 -26.76 4.30
N GLY A 37 7.01 -26.07 5.14
CA GLY A 37 8.39 -26.44 5.49
C GLY A 37 9.14 -25.40 6.31
N LEU A 38 10.43 -25.64 6.50
CA LEU A 38 11.35 -24.73 7.16
C LEU A 38 12.25 -24.04 6.14
N VAL A 39 12.30 -22.72 6.21
CA VAL A 39 13.19 -21.90 5.38
C VAL A 39 14.55 -21.76 6.04
N LYS A 40 15.62 -21.95 5.30
CA LYS A 40 16.97 -21.56 5.70
C LYS A 40 17.70 -20.83 4.56
N PHE A 41 18.52 -19.88 4.91
CA PHE A 41 19.32 -19.15 3.93
C PHE A 41 20.76 -19.68 3.92
N ALA A 42 21.25 -20.01 2.73
CA ALA A 42 22.66 -20.27 2.56
C ALA A 42 23.47 -18.97 2.69
N PRO A 43 24.75 -19.07 3.07
CA PRO A 43 25.62 -17.90 3.16
C PRO A 43 25.65 -17.11 1.83
N GLY A 44 25.41 -15.81 1.90
CA GLY A 44 25.42 -14.93 0.74
C GLY A 44 24.08 -14.35 0.35
N LEU A 45 22.96 -15.02 0.64
CA LEU A 45 21.62 -14.47 0.44
C LEU A 45 21.36 -13.36 1.47
N ALA A 46 20.98 -12.17 1.00
CA ALA A 46 20.71 -11.04 1.88
C ALA A 46 19.36 -10.39 1.54
N ILE A 47 18.57 -10.16 2.58
CA ILE A 47 17.25 -9.54 2.47
C ILE A 47 17.14 -8.31 3.37
N LYS A 48 16.22 -7.42 3.04
CA LYS A 48 15.79 -6.33 3.91
C LYS A 48 14.27 -6.36 4.07
N LYS A 49 13.78 -5.90 5.22
CA LYS A 49 12.34 -5.77 5.45
C LYS A 49 11.75 -4.73 4.50
N ALA A 50 10.67 -5.07 3.82
CA ALA A 50 9.97 -4.14 2.96
C ALA A 50 9.32 -3.01 3.79
N ARG A 51 9.12 -1.83 3.18
CA ARG A 51 8.48 -0.68 3.85
C ARG A 51 7.07 -0.98 4.32
N SER A 52 6.35 -1.85 3.62
CA SER A 52 5.02 -2.34 4.03
C SER A 52 5.14 -3.75 4.62
N ALA A 53 4.60 -3.95 5.82
CA ALA A 53 4.64 -5.24 6.53
C ALA A 53 3.95 -6.40 5.77
N LYS A 54 3.03 -6.08 4.84
CA LYS A 54 2.33 -7.07 4.01
C LYS A 54 3.13 -7.57 2.81
N ASN A 55 4.26 -6.94 2.49
CA ASN A 55 4.99 -7.17 1.22
C ASN A 55 6.21 -8.09 1.35
N GLY A 56 6.37 -8.82 2.46
CA GLY A 56 7.51 -9.72 2.66
C GLY A 56 8.85 -9.00 2.76
N TYR A 57 9.90 -9.66 2.25
CA TYR A 57 11.29 -9.20 2.34
C TYR A 57 11.85 -8.93 0.95
N GLU A 58 12.47 -7.78 0.75
CA GLU A 58 13.13 -7.43 -0.50
C GLU A 58 14.51 -8.08 -0.57
N VAL A 59 14.83 -8.72 -1.69
CA VAL A 59 16.14 -9.31 -1.94
C VAL A 59 17.15 -8.21 -2.28
N ASN A 60 18.18 -8.07 -1.44
CA ASN A 60 19.28 -7.14 -1.69
C ASN A 60 20.41 -7.80 -2.47
N LYS A 61 20.65 -9.06 -2.18
CA LYS A 61 21.66 -9.88 -2.84
C LYS A 61 21.09 -11.28 -3.00
N GLY A 62 21.12 -11.79 -4.21
CA GLY A 62 20.72 -13.15 -4.53
C GLY A 62 21.64 -14.18 -3.86
N GLY A 63 21.21 -15.42 -3.91
CA GLY A 63 21.90 -16.54 -3.28
C GLY A 63 21.03 -17.76 -3.29
N THR A 64 21.29 -18.72 -2.42
CA THR A 64 20.51 -19.97 -2.32
C THR A 64 19.61 -19.93 -1.10
N LEU A 65 18.33 -20.19 -1.32
CA LEU A 65 17.35 -20.49 -0.29
C LEU A 65 17.22 -22.00 -0.19
N LEU A 66 17.29 -22.52 1.02
CA LEU A 66 17.16 -23.92 1.35
C LEU A 66 15.79 -24.17 1.95
N TRP A 67 15.07 -25.11 1.39
CA TRP A 67 13.75 -25.51 1.82
C TRP A 67 13.77 -26.94 2.35
N ILE A 68 13.29 -27.12 3.57
CA ILE A 68 13.18 -28.43 4.22
C ILE A 68 11.69 -28.75 4.31
N PRO A 69 11.16 -29.62 3.44
CA PRO A 69 9.72 -29.92 3.36
C PRO A 69 9.18 -30.46 4.67
N GLN A 70 7.99 -30.00 5.03
CA GLN A 70 7.27 -30.45 6.20
C GLN A 70 5.79 -30.20 6.01
N GLU A 71 5.01 -31.26 5.94
CA GLU A 71 3.57 -31.17 5.87
C GLU A 71 3.00 -30.92 7.26
N THR A 72 2.13 -29.91 7.41
CA THR A 72 1.56 -29.55 8.70
C THR A 72 0.06 -29.37 8.57
N HIS A 73 -0.69 -30.22 9.25
CA HIS A 73 -2.14 -30.12 9.38
C HIS A 73 -2.48 -29.43 10.69
N GLU A 74 -3.06 -28.23 10.61
CA GLU A 74 -3.66 -27.56 11.76
C GLU A 74 -5.10 -28.07 11.95
N ILE A 75 -5.37 -28.72 13.07
CA ILE A 75 -6.58 -29.50 13.31
C ILE A 75 -7.24 -29.01 14.60
N ASN A 76 -8.56 -29.12 14.67
CA ASN A 76 -9.33 -28.90 15.88
C ASN A 76 -10.40 -29.98 16.00
N LYS A 77 -9.94 -31.23 16.24
CA LYS A 77 -10.79 -32.42 16.36
C LYS A 77 -10.46 -33.16 17.64
N ASP A 78 -11.39 -34.00 18.09
CA ASP A 78 -11.18 -34.89 19.23
C ASP A 78 -10.10 -35.92 18.95
N ILE A 79 -9.28 -36.24 19.95
CA ILE A 79 -8.18 -37.22 19.85
C ILE A 79 -8.66 -38.61 19.46
N SER A 80 -9.90 -38.95 19.78
CA SER A 80 -10.49 -40.26 19.42
C SER A 80 -10.58 -40.50 17.90
N LEU A 81 -10.46 -39.44 17.11
CA LEU A 81 -10.46 -39.50 15.64
C LEU A 81 -9.07 -39.71 15.05
N LEU A 82 -8.02 -39.76 15.87
CA LEU A 82 -6.64 -40.01 15.44
C LEU A 82 -6.49 -41.46 14.98
N MET A 83 -5.95 -41.66 13.77
CA MET A 83 -5.79 -42.99 13.14
C MET A 83 -4.34 -43.49 13.21
N ILE A 84 -3.41 -42.70 13.72
CA ILE A 84 -1.97 -42.96 13.77
C ILE A 84 -1.44 -42.75 15.18
N THR A 85 -0.19 -43.17 15.43
CA THR A 85 0.51 -42.92 16.69
C THR A 85 1.64 -41.92 16.52
N ASP A 86 1.96 -41.18 17.56
CA ASP A 86 3.11 -40.26 17.59
C ASP A 86 4.42 -41.03 17.34
N GLY A 87 5.31 -40.44 16.50
CA GLY A 87 6.55 -41.08 16.07
C GLY A 87 6.40 -42.16 15.02
N GLN A 88 5.20 -42.50 14.57
CA GLN A 88 4.97 -43.53 13.57
C GLN A 88 5.44 -43.06 12.19
N TRP A 89 6.07 -43.99 11.44
CA TRP A 89 6.29 -43.82 10.00
C TRP A 89 5.01 -44.05 9.23
N ILE A 90 4.65 -43.19 8.30
CA ILE A 90 3.48 -43.32 7.43
C ILE A 90 3.84 -43.15 5.96
N GLU A 91 3.06 -43.79 5.09
CA GLU A 91 3.10 -43.61 3.65
C GLU A 91 2.24 -42.41 3.20
N ALA A 92 2.54 -41.86 2.02
CA ALA A 92 1.67 -40.87 1.40
C ALA A 92 0.27 -41.46 1.14
N GLY A 93 -0.77 -40.67 1.45
CA GLY A 93 -2.17 -41.13 1.36
C GLY A 93 -2.68 -41.85 2.61
N THR A 94 -1.89 -41.94 3.68
CA THR A 94 -2.36 -42.51 4.95
C THR A 94 -3.37 -41.56 5.61
N GLU A 95 -4.47 -42.11 6.11
CA GLU A 95 -5.44 -41.37 6.89
C GLU A 95 -4.86 -41.06 8.27
N VAL A 96 -4.54 -39.80 8.54
CA VAL A 96 -3.93 -39.38 9.80
C VAL A 96 -4.96 -39.05 10.88
N VAL A 97 -6.06 -38.47 10.48
CA VAL A 97 -7.27 -38.24 11.29
C VAL A 97 -8.44 -38.52 10.38
N LYS A 98 -9.59 -38.88 10.93
CA LYS A 98 -10.81 -39.19 10.14
C LYS A 98 -11.05 -38.11 9.08
N ASP A 99 -11.11 -38.55 7.82
CA ASP A 99 -11.30 -37.76 6.60
C ASP A 99 -10.13 -36.78 6.29
N ILE A 100 -8.95 -36.97 6.88
CA ILE A 100 -7.73 -36.19 6.59
C ILE A 100 -6.59 -37.14 6.25
N PHE A 101 -6.00 -36.95 5.06
CA PHE A 101 -4.96 -37.80 4.51
C PHE A 101 -3.63 -37.05 4.39
N SER A 102 -2.52 -37.76 4.65
CA SER A 102 -1.17 -37.21 4.39
C SER A 102 -0.90 -37.14 2.89
N GLN A 103 -0.22 -36.09 2.45
CA GLN A 103 0.24 -35.98 1.07
C GLN A 103 1.65 -36.56 0.87
N THR A 104 2.42 -36.62 1.96
CA THR A 104 3.81 -37.07 1.95
C THR A 104 4.02 -38.26 2.89
N ALA A 105 5.05 -39.08 2.60
CA ALA A 105 5.51 -40.11 3.52
C ALA A 105 6.51 -39.53 4.51
N GLY A 106 6.51 -40.05 5.75
CA GLY A 106 7.46 -39.57 6.76
C GLY A 106 7.11 -39.96 8.19
N ILE A 107 7.86 -39.42 9.14
CA ILE A 107 7.60 -39.58 10.56
C ILE A 107 6.61 -38.52 11.04
N VAL A 108 5.58 -38.99 11.74
CA VAL A 108 4.53 -38.15 12.27
C VAL A 108 4.89 -37.64 13.65
N THR A 109 4.54 -36.38 13.92
CA THR A 109 4.52 -35.79 15.26
C THR A 109 3.13 -35.25 15.54
N VAL A 110 2.56 -35.65 16.68
CA VAL A 110 1.20 -35.26 17.07
C VAL A 110 1.27 -34.28 18.23
N THR A 111 0.70 -33.09 18.03
CA THR A 111 0.56 -32.10 19.09
C THR A 111 -0.89 -32.04 19.55
N GLN A 112 -1.14 -32.24 20.83
CA GLN A 112 -2.46 -32.17 21.44
C GLN A 112 -2.49 -31.21 22.64
N LYS A 113 -3.66 -30.70 22.94
CA LYS A 113 -3.93 -29.94 24.16
C LYS A 113 -5.22 -30.47 24.79
N ASN A 114 -5.09 -31.13 25.96
CA ASN A 114 -6.14 -31.94 26.56
C ASN A 114 -6.56 -33.04 25.55
N ASP A 115 -7.86 -33.26 25.36
CA ASP A 115 -8.40 -34.27 24.43
C ASP A 115 -8.61 -33.74 22.99
N ILE A 116 -8.01 -32.59 22.65
CA ILE A 116 -8.14 -31.95 21.35
C ILE A 116 -6.81 -32.00 20.60
N LEU A 117 -6.83 -32.58 19.41
CA LEU A 117 -5.73 -32.51 18.46
C LEU A 117 -5.55 -31.07 17.97
N ARG A 118 -4.32 -30.59 17.97
CA ARG A 118 -3.98 -29.25 17.51
C ARG A 118 -3.23 -29.26 16.19
N GLU A 119 -2.29 -30.18 16.08
CA GLU A 119 -1.39 -30.18 14.93
C GLU A 119 -0.87 -31.60 14.69
N ILE A 120 -0.83 -31.98 13.42
CA ILE A 120 -0.13 -33.19 12.96
C ILE A 120 0.91 -32.75 11.96
N ILE A 121 2.15 -33.13 12.21
CA ILE A 121 3.31 -32.80 11.41
C ILE A 121 3.84 -34.09 10.78
N VAL A 122 3.98 -34.10 9.44
CA VAL A 122 4.65 -35.19 8.73
C VAL A 122 6.00 -34.69 8.24
N ARG A 123 7.07 -35.26 8.74
CA ARG A 123 8.45 -34.94 8.37
C ARG A 123 8.98 -35.99 7.42
N SER A 124 9.09 -35.62 6.14
CA SER A 124 9.66 -36.49 5.12
C SER A 124 11.17 -36.68 5.34
N GLY A 125 11.68 -37.88 5.10
CA GLY A 125 13.11 -38.18 5.21
C GLY A 125 13.39 -39.65 5.30
N GLU A 126 14.64 -40.02 5.46
CA GLU A 126 15.12 -41.39 5.70
C GLU A 126 15.41 -41.57 7.18
N PHE A 127 14.82 -42.57 7.82
CA PHE A 127 15.04 -42.82 9.23
C PHE A 127 16.09 -43.92 9.42
N HIS A 128 17.06 -43.63 10.29
CA HIS A 128 18.11 -44.56 10.68
C HIS A 128 18.15 -44.69 12.21
N LEU A 129 17.87 -45.92 12.68
CA LEU A 129 18.10 -46.22 14.12
C LEU A 129 19.55 -45.96 14.51
N CYS A 130 19.77 -45.20 15.55
CA CYS A 130 21.10 -44.83 15.99
C CYS A 130 21.26 -45.06 17.49
N THR A 131 22.35 -45.80 17.86
CA THR A 131 22.71 -46.05 19.25
C THR A 131 23.93 -45.21 19.69
N ASP A 132 24.50 -44.42 18.81
CA ASP A 132 25.62 -43.53 19.08
C ASP A 132 25.15 -42.27 19.81
N ALA A 133 25.36 -42.20 21.12
CA ALA A 133 24.94 -41.09 21.93
C ALA A 133 25.51 -39.73 21.46
N LYS A 134 26.74 -39.71 20.93
CA LYS A 134 27.35 -38.47 20.41
C LYS A 134 26.67 -37.96 19.15
N ALA A 135 26.27 -38.87 18.26
CA ALA A 135 25.54 -38.50 17.06
C ALA A 135 24.14 -38.00 17.39
N LEU A 136 23.45 -38.65 18.35
CA LEU A 136 22.13 -38.22 18.80
C LEU A 136 22.17 -36.86 19.49
N GLU A 137 23.15 -36.60 20.38
CA GLU A 137 23.34 -35.29 21.03
C GLU A 137 23.65 -34.16 19.99
N ARG A 138 24.47 -34.48 18.94
CA ARG A 138 24.83 -33.53 17.92
C ARG A 138 23.60 -32.98 17.17
N PHE A 139 22.60 -33.80 16.92
CA PHE A 139 21.44 -33.47 16.11
C PHE A 139 20.15 -33.31 16.95
N GLU A 140 20.30 -33.23 18.27
CA GLU A 140 19.18 -32.99 19.19
C GLU A 140 18.64 -31.53 19.02
N GLY A 141 17.36 -31.34 19.24
CA GLY A 141 16.70 -30.03 19.15
C GLY A 141 16.32 -29.61 17.74
N ASP A 142 16.82 -28.46 17.30
CA ASP A 142 16.40 -27.85 16.03
C ASP A 142 16.95 -28.55 14.77
N GLY A 143 17.85 -29.53 14.94
CA GLY A 143 18.52 -30.21 13.84
C GLY A 143 19.62 -29.37 13.18
N GLN A 144 20.39 -29.97 12.29
CA GLN A 144 21.52 -29.33 11.61
C GLN A 144 21.55 -29.69 10.11
N MET A 145 22.09 -28.75 9.33
CA MET A 145 22.44 -29.01 7.93
C MET A 145 23.73 -29.81 7.87
N VAL A 146 23.75 -30.83 7.04
CA VAL A 146 24.92 -31.68 6.79
C VAL A 146 25.25 -31.64 5.30
N ASN A 147 26.52 -31.38 4.97
CA ASN A 147 26.97 -31.27 3.58
C ASN A 147 27.32 -32.65 3.00
N PRO A 148 27.32 -32.80 1.68
CA PRO A 148 27.76 -34.01 1.02
C PRO A 148 29.16 -34.45 1.47
N GLY A 149 29.32 -35.73 1.80
CA GLY A 149 30.60 -36.31 2.26
C GLY A 149 30.89 -36.16 3.75
N GLU A 150 30.02 -35.48 4.54
CA GLU A 150 30.16 -35.46 5.99
C GLU A 150 29.65 -36.73 6.64
N ASP A 151 30.40 -37.24 7.63
CA ASP A 151 29.97 -38.36 8.48
C ASP A 151 28.97 -37.88 9.55
N ILE A 152 27.81 -38.51 9.59
CA ILE A 152 26.73 -38.24 10.53
C ILE A 152 26.91 -39.12 11.78
N ALA A 153 27.13 -40.40 11.57
CA ALA A 153 27.35 -41.41 12.56
C ALA A 153 28.31 -42.48 12.01
N LYS A 154 28.78 -43.39 12.84
CA LYS A 154 29.73 -44.41 12.43
C LYS A 154 29.18 -45.25 11.26
N GLY A 155 29.74 -45.05 10.06
CA GLY A 155 29.36 -45.73 8.84
C GLY A 155 28.14 -45.15 8.15
N LEU A 156 27.67 -43.95 8.52
CA LEU A 156 26.57 -43.23 7.88
C LEU A 156 27.07 -41.88 7.40
N SER A 157 27.17 -41.70 6.08
CA SER A 157 27.47 -40.44 5.41
C SER A 157 26.39 -40.05 4.43
N VAL A 158 26.34 -38.83 3.97
CA VAL A 158 25.35 -38.32 3.02
C VAL A 158 26.00 -37.94 1.69
N ASP A 159 25.32 -38.29 0.58
CA ASP A 159 25.78 -37.96 -0.76
C ASP A 159 25.23 -36.60 -1.25
N THR A 160 24.15 -36.13 -0.63
CA THR A 160 23.50 -34.83 -0.92
C THR A 160 23.30 -34.07 0.38
N MET A 161 23.12 -32.75 0.27
CA MET A 161 22.79 -31.94 1.44
C MET A 161 21.52 -32.44 2.11
N LYS A 162 21.58 -32.71 3.40
CA LYS A 162 20.45 -33.18 4.21
C LYS A 162 20.31 -32.32 5.46
N PHE A 163 19.10 -32.23 5.95
CA PHE A 163 18.80 -31.67 7.26
C PHE A 163 18.58 -32.83 8.25
N VAL A 164 19.43 -32.98 9.24
CA VAL A 164 19.45 -34.11 10.17
C VAL A 164 18.90 -33.69 11.51
N GLN A 165 17.96 -34.49 12.02
CA GLN A 165 17.34 -34.32 13.34
C GLN A 165 17.30 -35.64 14.10
N THR A 166 17.48 -35.60 15.40
CA THR A 166 17.18 -36.72 16.31
C THR A 166 15.65 -36.79 16.48
N VAL A 167 15.10 -38.01 16.33
CA VAL A 167 13.65 -38.27 16.49
C VAL A 167 13.46 -39.54 17.32
N GLU A 168 12.37 -39.56 18.06
CA GLU A 168 11.92 -40.74 18.79
C GLU A 168 10.82 -41.43 18.02
N THR A 169 10.95 -42.74 17.88
CA THR A 169 9.96 -43.59 17.22
C THR A 169 9.58 -44.75 18.13
N PRO A 170 8.49 -45.44 17.89
CA PRO A 170 8.15 -46.67 18.61
C PRO A 170 9.24 -47.74 18.56
N GLU A 171 10.12 -47.72 17.56
CA GLU A 171 11.24 -48.65 17.37
C GLU A 171 12.51 -48.20 18.14
N GLY A 172 12.56 -46.97 18.62
CA GLY A 172 13.69 -46.38 19.35
C GLY A 172 14.11 -45.02 18.83
N GLN A 173 15.18 -44.48 19.42
CA GLN A 173 15.76 -43.22 18.94
C GLN A 173 16.60 -43.42 17.71
N GLY A 174 16.55 -42.43 16.82
CA GLY A 174 17.32 -42.45 15.59
C GLY A 174 17.49 -41.09 14.96
N LEU A 175 18.13 -41.07 13.82
CA LEU A 175 18.38 -39.89 13.01
C LEU A 175 17.45 -39.88 11.80
N LEU A 176 16.73 -38.78 11.62
CA LEU A 176 15.91 -38.52 10.46
C LEU A 176 16.69 -37.59 9.49
N LEU A 177 17.02 -38.12 8.32
CA LEU A 177 17.73 -37.42 7.24
C LEU A 177 16.70 -36.85 6.28
N ARG A 178 16.38 -35.57 6.46
CA ARG A 178 15.36 -34.87 5.68
C ARG A 178 15.94 -34.33 4.37
N PRO A 179 15.20 -34.41 3.25
CA PRO A 179 15.64 -33.79 2.02
C PRO A 179 15.71 -32.26 2.14
N VAL A 180 16.60 -31.67 1.37
CA VAL A 180 16.72 -30.20 1.26
C VAL A 180 16.57 -29.84 -0.20
N GLU A 181 15.61 -29.00 -0.49
CA GLU A 181 15.40 -28.42 -1.82
C GLU A 181 16.12 -27.09 -1.91
N GLU A 182 16.86 -26.87 -2.99
CA GLU A 182 17.64 -25.67 -3.21
C GLU A 182 16.99 -24.79 -4.26
N TYR A 183 16.72 -23.53 -3.91
CA TYR A 183 16.17 -22.51 -4.79
C TYR A 183 17.20 -21.41 -5.01
N THR A 184 17.72 -21.29 -6.23
CA THR A 184 18.65 -20.22 -6.57
C THR A 184 17.94 -18.92 -6.87
N ILE A 185 18.08 -17.93 -6.00
CA ILE A 185 17.54 -16.59 -6.13
C ILE A 185 18.52 -15.74 -6.93
N PRO A 186 18.14 -15.19 -8.09
CA PRO A 186 19.05 -14.34 -8.89
C PRO A 186 19.35 -13.02 -8.18
N ASN A 187 20.50 -12.42 -8.51
CA ASN A 187 20.85 -11.10 -7.95
C ASN A 187 19.93 -9.99 -8.43
N GLU A 188 19.43 -10.10 -9.66
CA GLU A 188 18.55 -9.11 -10.28
C GLU A 188 17.27 -9.76 -10.77
N ALA A 189 16.18 -9.05 -10.57
CA ALA A 189 14.91 -9.46 -11.12
C ALA A 189 14.92 -9.32 -12.64
N GLN A 190 14.45 -10.34 -13.35
CA GLN A 190 14.29 -10.27 -14.79
C GLN A 190 13.08 -9.39 -15.12
N LEU A 191 13.30 -8.33 -15.90
CA LEU A 191 12.23 -7.54 -16.47
C LEU A 191 11.59 -8.29 -17.65
N PRO A 192 10.27 -8.30 -17.77
CA PRO A 192 9.63 -8.71 -19.01
C PRO A 192 10.07 -7.80 -20.17
N GLU A 193 10.10 -8.31 -21.39
CA GLU A 193 10.42 -7.50 -22.56
C GLU A 193 9.42 -6.33 -22.66
N LEU A 194 9.94 -5.13 -22.48
CA LEU A 194 9.18 -3.89 -22.66
C LEU A 194 9.28 -3.50 -24.14
N SER A 195 8.14 -3.34 -24.80
CA SER A 195 8.12 -2.73 -26.12
C SER A 195 8.68 -1.30 -25.99
N HIS A 196 9.70 -0.99 -26.78
CA HIS A 196 10.54 0.20 -26.74
C HIS A 196 9.83 1.48 -26.31
N VAL A 197 10.15 1.95 -25.10
CA VAL A 197 9.87 3.32 -24.72
C VAL A 197 11.00 4.18 -25.29
N LYS A 198 10.67 5.01 -26.27
CA LYS A 198 11.63 6.02 -26.73
C LYS A 198 11.91 6.95 -25.54
N GLN A 199 13.17 7.05 -25.13
CA GLN A 199 13.60 8.06 -24.17
C GLN A 199 13.32 9.43 -24.79
N ALA A 200 12.27 10.08 -24.31
CA ALA A 200 11.97 11.46 -24.67
C ALA A 200 12.56 12.37 -23.58
N ASN A 201 13.00 13.56 -23.96
CA ASN A 201 13.49 14.58 -23.02
C ASN A 201 12.35 15.20 -22.14
N GLY A 202 11.19 14.57 -22.11
CA GLY A 202 10.00 14.99 -21.36
C GLY A 202 9.62 14.02 -20.24
N PRO A 203 8.40 14.16 -19.71
CA PRO A 203 7.85 13.22 -18.74
C PRO A 203 7.82 11.81 -19.31
N HIS A 204 8.40 10.86 -18.58
CA HIS A 204 8.42 9.47 -19.03
C HIS A 204 8.30 8.50 -17.86
N LEU A 205 7.95 7.26 -18.19
CA LEU A 205 7.74 6.18 -17.26
C LEU A 205 8.86 5.15 -17.38
N GLY A 206 9.30 4.64 -16.24
CA GLY A 206 10.16 3.48 -16.14
C GLY A 206 9.46 2.36 -15.37
N ILE A 207 9.97 1.16 -15.54
CA ILE A 207 9.56 0.01 -14.75
C ILE A 207 10.80 -0.58 -14.09
N LYS A 208 10.73 -0.74 -12.78
CA LYS A 208 11.75 -1.41 -11.99
C LYS A 208 11.20 -2.74 -11.50
N ALA A 209 11.96 -3.82 -11.72
CA ALA A 209 11.63 -5.09 -11.11
C ALA A 209 12.34 -5.24 -9.76
N THR A 210 11.62 -5.73 -8.77
CA THR A 210 12.16 -6.08 -7.46
C THR A 210 11.72 -7.48 -7.08
N GLN A 211 12.62 -8.23 -6.45
CA GLN A 211 12.31 -9.56 -5.95
C GLN A 211 11.90 -9.49 -4.49
N ARG A 212 10.85 -10.24 -4.15
CA ARG A 212 10.31 -10.33 -2.81
C ARG A 212 10.28 -11.78 -2.36
N LEU A 213 10.95 -12.07 -1.25
CA LEU A 213 10.79 -13.33 -0.53
C LEU A 213 9.62 -13.23 0.44
N ALA A 214 8.80 -14.28 0.49
CA ALA A 214 7.66 -14.34 1.37
C ALA A 214 8.07 -14.51 2.84
N PHE A 215 9.16 -15.20 3.09
CA PHE A 215 9.58 -15.68 4.40
C PHE A 215 11.01 -15.25 4.74
N LYS A 216 11.32 -15.21 6.04
CA LYS A 216 12.65 -14.93 6.57
C LYS A 216 13.43 -16.22 6.85
N ASP A 217 14.71 -16.06 7.15
CA ASP A 217 15.56 -17.17 7.60
C ASP A 217 15.04 -17.80 8.91
N ASN A 218 15.10 -19.13 8.98
CA ASN A 218 14.60 -19.95 10.08
C ASN A 218 13.09 -19.80 10.36
N GLU A 219 12.29 -19.47 9.36
CA GLU A 219 10.84 -19.42 9.49
C GLU A 219 10.22 -20.79 9.17
N LEU A 220 9.36 -21.27 10.06
CA LEU A 220 8.56 -22.48 9.84
C LEU A 220 7.20 -22.11 9.27
N ILE A 221 6.90 -22.64 8.11
CA ILE A 221 5.65 -22.42 7.39
C ILE A 221 4.77 -23.65 7.52
N LYS A 222 3.66 -23.49 8.24
CA LYS A 222 2.68 -24.52 8.46
C LYS A 222 1.71 -24.55 7.28
N SER A 223 1.79 -25.58 6.47
CA SER A 223 0.91 -25.79 5.33
C SER A 223 0.92 -27.25 4.92
N VAL A 224 -0.19 -27.69 4.36
CA VAL A 224 -0.32 -28.96 3.64
C VAL A 224 -0.02 -28.74 2.16
N GLU A 225 -0.42 -27.57 1.65
CA GLU A 225 -0.21 -27.19 0.25
C GLU A 225 1.11 -26.46 0.06
N GLY A 226 1.58 -26.44 -1.19
CA GLY A 226 2.77 -25.70 -1.56
C GLY A 226 2.61 -24.20 -1.42
N VAL A 227 3.71 -23.54 -1.10
CA VAL A 227 3.78 -22.09 -0.93
C VAL A 227 4.70 -21.46 -1.96
N GLU A 228 4.45 -20.19 -2.26
CA GLU A 228 5.26 -19.40 -3.16
C GLU A 228 6.38 -18.71 -2.37
N LEU A 229 7.62 -19.02 -2.70
CA LEU A 229 8.81 -18.51 -1.99
C LEU A 229 9.23 -17.12 -2.47
N LEU A 230 9.19 -16.90 -3.79
CA LEU A 230 9.69 -15.70 -4.44
C LEU A 230 8.64 -15.12 -5.37
N LYS A 231 8.42 -13.81 -5.27
CA LYS A 231 7.62 -13.02 -6.21
C LYS A 231 8.46 -11.93 -6.83
N THR A 232 8.25 -11.67 -8.09
CA THR A 232 8.79 -10.49 -8.75
C THR A 232 7.70 -9.42 -8.82
N GLN A 233 7.97 -8.26 -8.22
CA GLN A 233 7.09 -7.09 -8.27
C GLN A 233 7.62 -6.10 -9.29
N LEU A 234 6.74 -5.60 -10.15
CA LEU A 234 7.02 -4.50 -11.06
C LEU A 234 6.57 -3.20 -10.40
N LEU A 235 7.50 -2.30 -10.20
CA LEU A 235 7.30 -0.98 -9.62
C LEU A 235 7.30 0.06 -10.74
N LEU A 236 6.38 1.02 -10.65
CA LEU A 236 6.37 2.17 -11.52
C LEU A 236 7.45 3.16 -11.09
N GLU A 237 8.23 3.65 -12.04
CA GLU A 237 9.09 4.82 -11.85
C GLU A 237 8.62 5.94 -12.76
N THR A 238 8.52 7.16 -12.24
CA THR A 238 8.14 8.34 -13.00
C THR A 238 9.31 9.33 -13.03
N PHE A 239 9.61 9.85 -14.20
CA PHE A 239 10.71 10.80 -14.41
C PHE A 239 10.18 12.08 -15.05
N ASN A 240 10.65 13.23 -14.56
CA ASN A 240 10.29 14.56 -15.08
C ASN A 240 8.76 14.82 -15.08
N THR A 241 8.02 14.24 -14.13
CA THR A 241 6.57 14.45 -13.99
C THR A 241 6.29 15.62 -13.07
N THR A 242 5.22 16.38 -13.36
CA THR A 242 4.70 17.43 -12.49
C THR A 242 3.67 16.85 -11.51
N PRO A 243 3.35 17.54 -10.38
CA PRO A 243 2.35 17.07 -9.42
C PRO A 243 0.94 16.87 -10.01
N GLN A 244 0.64 17.53 -11.13
CA GLN A 244 -0.64 17.40 -11.83
C GLN A 244 -0.71 16.15 -12.73
N MET A 245 0.45 15.54 -13.04
CA MET A 245 0.51 14.35 -13.87
C MET A 245 0.23 13.11 -13.06
N THR A 246 -0.63 12.26 -13.58
CA THR A 246 -1.00 10.98 -13.00
C THR A 246 -0.71 9.87 -14.00
N VAL A 247 -0.44 8.68 -13.51
CA VAL A 247 -0.29 7.50 -14.36
C VAL A 247 -1.57 6.68 -14.23
N ASP A 248 -2.14 6.35 -15.37
CA ASP A 248 -3.26 5.42 -15.45
C ASP A 248 -2.81 4.10 -16.09
N VAL A 249 -3.42 3.01 -15.64
CA VAL A 249 -3.15 1.66 -16.13
C VAL A 249 -4.37 1.15 -16.88
N GLU A 250 -4.25 1.10 -18.19
CA GLU A 250 -5.29 0.54 -19.04
C GLU A 250 -5.04 -0.94 -19.31
N LYS A 251 -6.04 -1.76 -19.12
CA LYS A 251 -6.04 -3.15 -19.57
C LYS A 251 -6.47 -3.20 -21.04
N ALA A 252 -5.56 -3.55 -21.92
CA ALA A 252 -5.88 -3.78 -23.30
C ALA A 252 -6.06 -5.29 -23.56
N PRO A 253 -7.20 -5.75 -24.10
CA PRO A 253 -7.39 -7.16 -24.43
C PRO A 253 -6.39 -7.59 -25.50
N ASP A 254 -5.62 -8.63 -25.25
CA ASP A 254 -4.80 -9.24 -26.28
C ASP A 254 -5.69 -10.11 -27.19
N LYS A 255 -5.79 -9.74 -28.46
CA LYS A 255 -6.59 -10.47 -29.48
C LYS A 255 -6.11 -11.92 -29.70
N ARG A 256 -4.91 -12.29 -29.23
CA ARG A 256 -4.27 -13.59 -29.44
C ARG A 256 -4.31 -14.52 -28.23
N ALA A 257 -4.53 -14.00 -27.04
CA ALA A 257 -4.58 -14.79 -25.81
C ALA A 257 -5.90 -14.56 -25.07
N LYS A 258 -6.58 -15.65 -24.69
CA LYS A 258 -7.86 -15.58 -23.96
C LYS A 258 -7.77 -14.99 -22.55
N THR A 259 -6.56 -14.84 -22.00
CA THR A 259 -6.34 -14.54 -20.56
C THR A 259 -5.29 -13.46 -20.27
N ILE A 260 -4.54 -12.96 -21.25
CA ILE A 260 -3.47 -11.98 -21.00
C ILE A 260 -3.94 -10.61 -21.45
N SER A 261 -4.13 -9.72 -20.49
CA SER A 261 -4.32 -8.30 -20.73
C SER A 261 -2.95 -7.65 -20.86
N ARG A 262 -2.74 -6.82 -21.87
CA ARG A 262 -1.59 -5.93 -21.92
C ARG A 262 -1.84 -4.76 -20.99
N LEU A 263 -0.84 -4.43 -20.20
CA LEU A 263 -0.85 -3.18 -19.44
C LEU A 263 -0.36 -2.05 -20.35
N ARG A 264 -1.17 -1.03 -20.48
CA ARG A 264 -0.81 0.23 -21.11
C ARG A 264 -0.69 1.28 -20.02
N LEU A 265 0.52 1.77 -19.81
CA LEU A 265 0.79 2.85 -18.88
C LEU A 265 0.74 4.18 -19.66
N VAL A 266 -0.09 5.09 -19.20
CA VAL A 266 -0.28 6.40 -19.83
C VAL A 266 -0.07 7.49 -18.80
N ILE A 267 0.72 8.50 -19.15
CA ILE A 267 0.82 9.72 -18.34
C ILE A 267 -0.35 10.63 -18.73
N LEU A 268 -1.15 10.98 -17.76
CA LEU A 268 -2.31 11.86 -17.94
C LEU A 268 -2.14 13.10 -17.04
N GLU A 269 -2.51 14.25 -17.56
CA GLU A 269 -2.74 15.43 -16.73
C GLU A 269 -4.21 15.42 -16.28
N SER A 270 -4.43 15.43 -14.98
CA SER A 270 -5.77 15.45 -14.40
C SER A 270 -6.05 16.85 -13.85
N ILE A 271 -6.97 17.54 -14.48
CA ILE A 271 -7.46 18.86 -14.07
C ILE A 271 -8.79 18.66 -13.35
N LEU A 272 -8.82 19.03 -12.06
CA LEU A 272 -10.04 18.94 -11.26
C LEU A 272 -10.82 20.26 -11.39
N VAL A 273 -11.94 20.21 -12.05
CA VAL A 273 -12.89 21.32 -12.14
C VAL A 273 -14.00 21.09 -11.14
N ARG A 274 -14.16 21.99 -10.18
CA ARG A 274 -15.25 21.91 -9.19
C ARG A 274 -16.56 22.27 -9.86
N ARG A 275 -17.59 21.48 -9.62
CA ARG A 275 -18.95 21.86 -9.95
C ARG A 275 -19.39 23.03 -9.07
N ASP A 276 -20.29 23.85 -9.63
CA ASP A 276 -20.90 24.95 -8.90
C ASP A 276 -21.58 24.43 -7.63
N THR A 277 -21.09 24.87 -6.49
CA THR A 277 -21.70 24.52 -5.20
C THR A 277 -22.56 25.70 -4.74
N MET A 278 -23.86 25.50 -4.77
CA MET A 278 -24.83 26.51 -4.32
C MET A 278 -24.87 26.74 -2.80
N SER A 279 -24.02 26.08 -2.02
CA SER A 279 -24.25 25.99 -0.58
C SER A 279 -23.09 26.34 0.34
N ASP A 280 -21.99 26.89 -0.14
CA ASP A 280 -20.95 27.27 0.79
C ASP A 280 -21.13 28.77 1.16
N SER A 281 -21.62 29.00 2.38
CA SER A 281 -21.98 30.33 2.89
C SER A 281 -20.77 31.28 3.07
N SER A 282 -19.55 30.77 2.99
CA SER A 282 -18.32 31.53 3.22
C SER A 282 -17.61 32.02 1.96
N HIS A 283 -17.90 31.42 0.81
CA HIS A 283 -17.21 31.76 -0.45
C HIS A 283 -18.26 31.98 -1.53
N GLY A 284 -18.50 33.15 -2.02
CA GLY A 284 -19.46 33.52 -3.04
C GLY A 284 -20.01 32.39 -3.95
N SER A 285 -21.00 32.61 -4.77
CA SER A 285 -21.40 31.62 -5.79
C SER A 285 -20.34 31.56 -6.87
N THR A 286 -19.94 30.35 -7.26
CA THR A 286 -19.01 30.13 -8.37
C THR A 286 -19.77 29.51 -9.53
N HIS A 287 -19.48 29.96 -10.72
CA HIS A 287 -19.98 29.36 -11.97
C HIS A 287 -18.78 28.96 -12.82
N THR A 288 -18.70 27.66 -13.13
CA THR A 288 -17.59 27.11 -13.92
C THR A 288 -18.10 26.58 -15.25
N GLU A 289 -17.56 27.12 -16.33
CA GLU A 289 -17.87 26.74 -17.71
C GLU A 289 -16.68 26.01 -18.32
N LEU A 290 -16.93 24.83 -18.90
CA LEU A 290 -15.93 24.10 -19.67
C LEU A 290 -15.81 24.74 -21.04
N GLN A 291 -14.59 25.03 -21.49
CA GLN A 291 -14.27 25.64 -22.78
C GLN A 291 -13.88 24.60 -23.84
N VAL A 292 -13.84 23.33 -23.46
CA VAL A 292 -13.44 22.21 -24.31
C VAL A 292 -14.47 21.10 -24.26
N GLU A 293 -14.67 20.45 -25.41
CA GLU A 293 -15.53 19.27 -25.55
C GLU A 293 -14.68 17.98 -25.51
N ASP A 294 -15.35 16.85 -25.30
CA ASP A 294 -14.70 15.54 -25.30
C ASP A 294 -14.08 15.24 -26.68
N GLY A 295 -12.81 14.77 -26.65
CA GLY A 295 -12.05 14.43 -27.87
C GLY A 295 -11.35 15.59 -28.55
N VAL A 296 -11.47 16.83 -28.09
CA VAL A 296 -10.75 17.98 -28.64
C VAL A 296 -9.26 17.95 -28.27
N SER A 297 -8.40 18.25 -29.24
CA SER A 297 -6.96 18.37 -29.01
C SER A 297 -6.63 19.73 -28.39
N VAL A 298 -5.99 19.73 -27.22
CA VAL A 298 -5.54 20.92 -26.50
C VAL A 298 -4.02 21.01 -26.48
N LYS A 299 -3.48 22.22 -26.36
CA LYS A 299 -2.05 22.48 -26.25
C LYS A 299 -1.73 22.99 -24.84
N ALA A 300 -0.46 22.90 -24.47
CA ALA A 300 0.00 23.50 -23.23
C ALA A 300 -0.29 25.01 -23.22
N GLY A 301 -1.00 25.46 -22.18
CA GLY A 301 -1.43 26.86 -22.01
C GLY A 301 -2.84 27.17 -22.52
N ASP A 302 -3.52 26.24 -23.17
CA ASP A 302 -4.91 26.44 -23.56
C ASP A 302 -5.85 26.50 -22.35
N VAL A 303 -6.87 27.38 -22.44
CA VAL A 303 -7.87 27.49 -21.38
C VAL A 303 -8.91 26.40 -21.57
N VAL A 304 -8.97 25.46 -20.64
CA VAL A 304 -9.91 24.32 -20.66
C VAL A 304 -11.18 24.56 -19.87
N ALA A 305 -11.14 25.45 -18.88
CA ALA A 305 -12.31 25.87 -18.10
C ALA A 305 -12.14 27.30 -17.57
N THR A 306 -13.24 28.01 -17.44
CA THR A 306 -13.28 29.36 -16.84
C THR A 306 -14.20 29.34 -15.62
N THR A 307 -13.69 29.75 -14.47
CA THR A 307 -14.48 29.88 -13.24
C THR A 307 -14.72 31.36 -12.94
N GLN A 308 -15.98 31.74 -12.88
CA GLN A 308 -16.45 33.05 -12.48
C GLN A 308 -16.85 33.02 -11.01
N ILE A 309 -16.45 34.01 -10.24
CA ILE A 309 -16.87 34.21 -8.85
C ILE A 309 -17.92 35.33 -8.88
N LEU A 310 -19.15 35.00 -8.47
CA LEU A 310 -20.28 35.93 -8.51
C LEU A 310 -20.58 36.42 -7.10
N CYS A 311 -20.78 37.71 -6.94
CA CYS A 311 -21.27 38.26 -5.68
C CYS A 311 -22.76 37.91 -5.49
N LYS A 312 -23.16 37.65 -4.24
CA LYS A 312 -24.54 37.33 -3.87
C LYS A 312 -25.37 38.57 -3.53
N GLN A 313 -24.73 39.68 -3.30
CA GLN A 313 -25.35 40.93 -2.87
C GLN A 313 -25.01 42.04 -3.86
N ALA A 314 -25.96 42.93 -4.09
CA ALA A 314 -25.72 44.17 -4.81
C ALA A 314 -25.08 45.20 -3.85
N GLY A 315 -24.14 45.99 -4.36
CA GLY A 315 -23.48 46.99 -3.52
C GLY A 315 -22.22 47.57 -4.15
N LEU A 316 -21.51 48.32 -3.36
CA LEU A 316 -20.24 48.94 -3.75
C LEU A 316 -19.09 47.95 -3.46
N ALA A 317 -18.31 47.66 -4.49
CA ALA A 317 -17.13 46.80 -4.33
C ALA A 317 -15.96 47.58 -3.75
N GLN A 318 -15.44 47.08 -2.63
CA GLN A 318 -14.23 47.59 -2.00
C GLN A 318 -13.11 46.55 -2.09
N LEU A 319 -11.94 47.00 -2.52
CA LEU A 319 -10.72 46.18 -2.58
C LEU A 319 -9.74 46.70 -1.52
N PRO A 320 -9.67 46.07 -0.34
CA PRO A 320 -8.67 46.41 0.66
C PRO A 320 -7.26 46.30 0.09
N GLU A 321 -6.34 47.12 0.56
CA GLU A 321 -4.94 47.04 0.20
C GLU A 321 -4.41 45.64 0.57
N ALA A 322 -3.86 44.95 -0.40
CA ALA A 322 -3.22 43.64 -0.24
C ALA A 322 -1.75 43.77 -0.64
N THR A 323 -0.87 43.17 0.11
CA THR A 323 0.54 43.09 -0.27
C THR A 323 0.73 42.01 -1.32
N GLU A 324 1.77 42.10 -2.16
CA GLU A 324 2.08 41.07 -3.18
C GLU A 324 2.37 39.69 -2.55
N ALA A 325 2.67 39.67 -1.25
CA ALA A 325 2.92 38.44 -0.48
C ALA A 325 1.62 37.71 -0.05
N ASP A 326 0.45 38.37 -0.13
CA ASP A 326 -0.81 37.77 0.32
C ASP A 326 -1.36 36.80 -0.74
N PRO A 327 -1.49 35.49 -0.42
CA PRO A 327 -1.96 34.50 -1.37
C PRO A 327 -3.45 34.63 -1.68
N VAL A 328 -4.19 35.42 -0.91
CA VAL A 328 -5.64 35.62 -1.03
C VAL A 328 -5.98 37.08 -1.11
N ARG A 329 -6.58 37.52 -2.19
CA ARG A 329 -7.18 38.86 -2.28
C ARG A 329 -8.62 38.81 -1.78
N ARG A 330 -8.93 39.70 -0.83
CA ARG A 330 -10.29 39.88 -0.32
C ARG A 330 -10.98 41.02 -1.12
N MET A 331 -12.21 40.73 -1.54
CA MET A 331 -13.13 41.76 -2.05
C MET A 331 -14.32 41.83 -1.11
N ILE A 332 -14.73 43.04 -0.75
CA ILE A 332 -15.88 43.31 0.12
C ILE A 332 -16.95 43.96 -0.74
N VAL A 333 -18.18 43.49 -0.63
CA VAL A 333 -19.35 44.13 -1.26
C VAL A 333 -20.14 44.78 -0.15
N GLU A 334 -20.14 46.09 -0.15
CA GLU A 334 -20.88 46.91 0.83
C GLU A 334 -22.29 47.16 0.27
N ARG A 335 -23.30 46.76 1.02
CA ARG A 335 -24.69 46.92 0.61
C ARG A 335 -25.15 48.34 0.90
N PRO A 336 -26.02 48.92 0.03
CA PRO A 336 -26.61 50.25 0.28
C PRO A 336 -27.33 50.34 1.63
N GLU A 337 -27.85 49.21 2.12
CA GLU A 337 -28.57 49.11 3.39
C GLU A 337 -27.64 49.14 4.61
N ASP A 338 -26.35 48.90 4.42
CA ASP A 338 -25.35 48.91 5.48
C ASP A 338 -24.74 50.31 5.69
N THR A 339 -25.07 51.28 4.86
CA THR A 339 -24.67 52.68 5.00
C THR A 339 -25.90 53.56 5.18
N THR A 340 -25.77 54.59 6.03
CA THR A 340 -26.79 55.61 6.19
C THR A 340 -26.12 57.00 6.23
N THR A 341 -26.78 57.97 5.63
CA THR A 341 -26.30 59.34 5.66
C THR A 341 -27.19 60.18 6.59
N LEU A 342 -26.59 60.70 7.62
CA LEU A 342 -27.23 61.61 8.57
C LEU A 342 -26.91 63.04 8.21
N SER A 343 -27.93 63.88 8.09
CA SER A 343 -27.75 65.33 7.85
C SER A 343 -27.73 66.05 9.18
N THR A 344 -26.77 66.94 9.36
CA THR A 344 -26.62 67.76 10.56
C THR A 344 -26.91 69.23 10.22
N SER A 345 -27.52 69.97 11.18
CA SER A 345 -27.82 71.38 11.01
C SER A 345 -26.56 72.26 11.22
N GLY A 346 -25.55 71.70 11.90
CA GLY A 346 -24.27 72.34 12.20
C GLY A 346 -23.09 71.57 11.60
N LYS A 347 -21.88 72.14 11.77
CA LYS A 347 -20.67 71.45 11.31
C LYS A 347 -20.43 70.17 12.13
N PRO A 348 -20.27 69.02 11.49
CA PRO A 348 -19.98 67.77 12.20
C PRO A 348 -18.71 67.86 13.05
N VAL A 349 -18.75 67.33 14.28
CA VAL A 349 -17.60 67.25 15.21
C VAL A 349 -16.89 65.91 15.18
N VAL A 350 -17.30 65.05 14.29
CA VAL A 350 -16.81 63.67 14.13
C VAL A 350 -15.82 63.56 12.98
N SER A 351 -14.96 62.57 13.01
CA SER A 351 -13.94 62.29 11.98
C SER A 351 -14.15 60.93 11.30
N VAL A 352 -13.68 60.82 10.06
CA VAL A 352 -13.68 59.58 9.30
C VAL A 352 -12.90 58.48 10.07
N GLY A 353 -13.45 57.29 10.15
CA GLY A 353 -12.91 56.16 10.93
C GLY A 353 -13.32 56.16 12.41
N GLN A 354 -14.01 57.19 12.86
CA GLN A 354 -14.51 57.24 14.25
C GLN A 354 -15.71 56.33 14.41
N ARG A 355 -15.72 55.51 15.47
CA ARG A 355 -16.86 54.70 15.85
C ARG A 355 -17.78 55.49 16.76
N ILE A 356 -19.05 55.47 16.45
CA ILE A 356 -20.09 56.13 17.22
C ILE A 356 -21.17 55.16 17.63
N VAL A 357 -21.82 55.43 18.73
CA VAL A 357 -23.00 54.71 19.23
C VAL A 357 -24.20 55.65 19.27
N ASP A 358 -25.39 55.07 19.37
CA ASP A 358 -26.62 55.82 19.51
C ASP A 358 -26.53 56.78 20.72
N GLY A 359 -26.82 58.08 20.50
CA GLY A 359 -26.67 59.12 21.47
C GLY A 359 -25.35 59.91 21.47
N ASP A 360 -24.32 59.45 20.73
CA ASP A 360 -23.05 60.19 20.59
C ASP A 360 -23.27 61.52 19.83
N ALA A 361 -22.49 62.52 20.16
CA ALA A 361 -22.60 63.84 19.53
C ALA A 361 -22.06 63.78 18.06
N LEU A 362 -22.89 64.16 17.10
CA LEU A 362 -22.55 64.29 15.69
C LEU A 362 -22.20 65.74 15.32
N ALA A 363 -22.97 66.69 15.84
CA ALA A 363 -22.77 68.12 15.69
C ALA A 363 -23.23 68.84 16.95
N GLU A 364 -23.05 70.15 17.02
CA GLU A 364 -23.45 70.93 18.17
C GLU A 364 -24.98 70.82 18.39
N GLY A 365 -25.39 70.18 19.50
CA GLY A 365 -26.78 69.93 19.83
C GLY A 365 -27.46 68.73 19.09
N GLU A 366 -26.75 67.99 18.31
CA GLU A 366 -27.30 66.83 17.57
C GLU A 366 -26.53 65.54 17.89
N THR A 367 -27.27 64.48 18.08
CA THR A 367 -26.76 63.16 18.43
C THR A 367 -27.01 62.14 17.35
N ALA A 368 -26.18 61.09 17.30
CA ALA A 368 -26.39 59.98 16.43
C ALA A 368 -27.64 59.15 16.80
N SER A 369 -28.41 58.76 15.85
CA SER A 369 -29.57 57.86 16.01
C SER A 369 -29.29 56.39 15.68
N CYS A 370 -28.04 56.07 15.41
CA CYS A 370 -27.62 54.73 15.09
C CYS A 370 -26.11 54.51 15.42
N CYS A 371 -25.73 53.25 15.51
CA CYS A 371 -24.34 52.88 15.79
C CYS A 371 -23.61 52.54 14.47
N GLY A 372 -22.35 52.89 14.39
CA GLY A 372 -21.52 52.58 13.23
C GLY A 372 -20.15 53.21 13.22
N GLU A 373 -19.46 53.11 12.12
CA GLU A 373 -18.18 53.78 11.84
C GLU A 373 -18.39 54.85 10.78
N ILE A 374 -17.82 56.04 11.01
CA ILE A 374 -17.94 57.18 10.09
C ILE A 374 -17.06 56.94 8.87
N GLU A 375 -17.68 56.83 7.71
CA GLU A 375 -17.04 56.55 6.44
C GLU A 375 -16.70 57.84 5.66
N ALA A 376 -17.58 58.79 5.73
CA ALA A 376 -17.34 60.07 5.09
C ALA A 376 -18.02 61.24 5.87
N VAL A 377 -17.36 62.42 5.87
CA VAL A 377 -17.93 63.68 6.36
C VAL A 377 -17.87 64.68 5.23
N SER A 378 -19.03 65.14 4.74
CA SER A 378 -19.13 66.03 3.62
C SER A 378 -20.10 67.17 3.93
N GLY A 379 -19.53 68.36 4.19
CA GLY A 379 -20.34 69.54 4.58
C GLY A 379 -21.11 69.31 5.88
N ASN A 380 -22.43 69.32 5.80
CA ASN A 380 -23.36 69.03 6.90
C ASN A 380 -23.94 67.62 6.84
N SER A 381 -23.28 66.71 6.20
CA SER A 381 -23.71 65.30 6.17
C SER A 381 -22.60 64.36 6.62
N VAL A 382 -22.98 63.35 7.34
CA VAL A 382 -22.11 62.29 7.87
C VAL A 382 -22.63 60.97 7.34
N THR A 383 -21.80 60.23 6.59
CA THR A 383 -22.11 58.86 6.14
C THR A 383 -21.54 57.89 7.14
N LEU A 384 -22.42 57.03 7.65
CA LEU A 384 -22.09 55.99 8.60
C LEU A 384 -22.24 54.63 7.95
N ARG A 385 -21.28 53.80 8.22
CA ARG A 385 -21.41 52.36 8.01
C ARG A 385 -22.01 51.76 9.28
N LEU A 386 -23.22 51.22 9.12
CA LEU A 386 -23.98 50.71 10.25
C LEU A 386 -23.29 49.45 10.84
N GLY A 387 -23.23 49.41 12.16
CA GLY A 387 -22.65 48.30 12.91
C GLY A 387 -23.17 48.27 14.33
N ARG A 388 -23.09 47.13 15.01
CA ARG A 388 -23.37 47.03 16.43
C ARG A 388 -22.04 47.22 17.20
N PRO A 389 -22.01 48.05 18.26
CA PRO A 389 -20.88 48.06 19.15
C PRO A 389 -20.79 46.74 19.88
N TYR A 390 -19.58 46.17 19.95
CA TYR A 390 -19.29 45.00 20.80
C TYR A 390 -18.88 45.48 22.18
#